data_bc5d8f606e9ccecb4aaba550275fcafb
#
_entry.id   bc5d8f606e9ccecb4aaba550275fcafb
#
_cell.length_a   1.000
_cell.length_b   1.000
_cell.length_c   1.000
_cell.angle_alpha   90.00
_cell.angle_beta   90.00
_cell.angle_gamma   90.00
#
_symmetry.space_group_name_H-M   'P 1'
#
loop_
_entity.id
_entity.type
_entity.pdbx_description
1 polymer ?
#
loop_
_entity_poly.entity_id
_entity_poly.type
_entity_poly.pdbx_seq_one_letter_code
_entity_poly.pdbx_strand_id
1 'polypeptide(L)'
;MYNIKISEEIKKICPGFKGVAVYAEVINTTFSKGLWEEIDEFTQELTSTTQTDDIKLQYAIAATREAYKLCGKDPSRYRPSAEALRRRLMKGIALYQIDTLVDLINLVSLRTGYSIGGFDADKIQGNDLKLGIGRAEEPFEGIGRGVLNICLLYTSDAADDLIGVDLG
;
A
#
# COMPACT_ATOMS: atom_id res chain seq x y z
N MET A 1 -15.61 15.35 6.20
CA MET A 1 -14.28 15.04 6.76
C MET A 1 -14.37 13.69 7.46
N TYR A 2 -13.50 12.74 7.13
CA TYR A 2 -13.53 11.39 7.70
C TYR A 2 -12.91 11.38 9.10
N ASN A 3 -13.49 10.59 10.00
CA ASN A 3 -12.97 10.33 11.33
C ASN A 3 -12.14 9.04 11.30
N ILE A 4 -10.81 9.16 11.35
CA ILE A 4 -9.91 8.03 11.21
C ILE A 4 -9.50 7.54 12.60
N LYS A 5 -9.78 6.26 12.86
CA LYS A 5 -9.49 5.60 14.13
C LYS A 5 -8.49 4.46 13.92
N ILE A 6 -7.51 4.37 14.79
CA ILE A 6 -6.64 3.21 14.90
C ILE A 6 -7.20 2.30 15.98
N SER A 7 -7.36 1.01 15.67
CA SER A 7 -7.90 0.03 16.63
C SER A 7 -7.00 -0.09 17.86
N GLU A 8 -7.60 -0.38 19.00
CA GLU A 8 -6.86 -0.58 20.26
C GLU A 8 -5.89 -1.77 20.17
N GLU A 9 -6.21 -2.75 19.32
CA GLU A 9 -5.35 -3.87 19.04
C GLU A 9 -4.03 -3.44 18.37
N ILE A 10 -4.10 -2.61 17.32
CA ILE A 10 -2.90 -2.05 16.67
C ILE A 10 -2.12 -1.17 17.66
N LYS A 11 -2.79 -0.31 18.40
CA LYS A 11 -2.12 0.55 19.40
C LYS A 11 -1.38 -0.26 20.45
N LYS A 12 -1.92 -1.40 20.87
CA LYS A 12 -1.30 -2.30 21.84
C LYS A 12 -0.10 -3.05 21.25
N ILE A 13 -0.22 -3.55 20.02
CA ILE A 13 0.81 -4.34 19.35
C ILE A 13 1.94 -3.45 18.80
N CYS A 14 1.57 -2.31 18.24
CA CYS A 14 2.48 -1.35 17.62
C CYS A 14 2.26 0.05 18.22
N PRO A 15 2.66 0.32 19.47
CA PRO A 15 2.39 1.59 20.15
C PRO A 15 3.04 2.80 19.46
N GLY A 16 4.08 2.58 18.67
CA GLY A 16 4.75 3.61 17.87
C GLY A 16 4.15 3.83 16.48
N PHE A 17 3.05 3.14 16.13
CA PHE A 17 2.45 3.28 14.81
C PHE A 17 1.96 4.71 14.55
N LYS A 18 2.33 5.25 13.37
CA LYS A 18 1.86 6.53 12.86
C LYS A 18 1.37 6.33 11.44
N GLY A 19 0.15 6.78 11.18
CA GLY A 19 -0.44 6.81 9.85
C GLY A 19 -0.78 8.24 9.45
N VAL A 20 -0.77 8.51 8.15
CA VAL A 20 -1.23 9.75 7.55
C VAL A 20 -2.31 9.42 6.55
N ALA A 21 -3.40 10.17 6.59
CA ALA A 21 -4.41 10.12 5.56
C ALA A 21 -4.47 11.47 4.85
N VAL A 22 -4.52 11.43 3.55
CA VAL A 22 -4.66 12.61 2.69
C VAL A 22 -6.01 12.51 1.99
N TYR A 23 -6.83 13.53 2.13
CA TYR A 23 -8.05 13.68 1.35
C TYR A 23 -7.81 14.73 0.28
N ALA A 24 -8.13 14.40 -0.97
CA ALA A 24 -8.00 15.32 -2.09
C ALA A 24 -9.13 15.11 -3.10
N GLU A 25 -9.59 16.19 -3.68
CA GLU A 25 -10.41 16.14 -4.89
C GLU A 25 -9.44 16.11 -6.08
N VAL A 26 -9.59 15.12 -6.93
CA VAL A 26 -8.67 14.89 -8.03
C VAL A 26 -9.43 14.68 -9.34
N ILE A 27 -8.85 15.11 -10.45
CA ILE A 27 -9.27 14.71 -11.78
C ILE A 27 -8.37 13.56 -12.20
N ASN A 28 -8.92 12.35 -12.13
CA ASN A 28 -8.18 11.16 -12.54
C ASN A 28 -8.26 10.98 -14.06
N THR A 29 -7.17 10.56 -14.67
CA THR A 29 -7.07 10.28 -16.10
C THR A 29 -6.48 8.90 -16.33
N THR A 30 -6.73 8.31 -17.48
CA THR A 30 -6.22 6.97 -17.81
C THR A 30 -4.71 6.93 -17.99
N PHE A 31 -4.07 8.07 -18.29
CA PHE A 31 -2.64 8.16 -18.56
C PHE A 31 -2.12 9.57 -18.42
N SER A 32 -0.90 9.71 -17.89
CA SER A 32 -0.13 10.96 -17.87
C SER A 32 1.29 10.67 -18.36
N LYS A 33 1.64 11.22 -19.53
CA LYS A 33 2.96 11.04 -20.12
C LYS A 33 4.07 11.55 -19.18
N GLY A 34 3.91 12.75 -18.63
CA GLY A 34 4.92 13.34 -17.74
C GLY A 34 5.14 12.53 -16.46
N LEU A 35 4.06 11.95 -15.90
CA LEU A 35 4.19 11.07 -14.74
C LEU A 35 4.95 9.77 -15.08
N TRP A 36 4.69 9.20 -16.25
CA TRP A 36 5.38 7.99 -16.67
C TRP A 36 6.85 8.22 -17.03
N GLU A 37 7.19 9.38 -17.59
CA GLU A 37 8.59 9.78 -17.77
C GLU A 37 9.32 9.85 -16.42
N GLU A 38 8.68 10.38 -15.38
CA GLU A 38 9.24 10.44 -14.02
C GLU A 38 9.33 9.04 -13.36
N ILE A 39 8.36 8.17 -13.60
CA ILE A 39 8.38 6.77 -13.13
C ILE A 39 9.54 6.01 -13.78
N ASP A 40 9.72 6.15 -15.09
CA ASP A 40 10.77 5.47 -15.83
C ASP A 40 12.16 5.93 -15.39
N GLU A 41 12.37 7.25 -15.23
CA GLU A 41 13.61 7.80 -14.71
C GLU A 41 13.94 7.26 -13.31
N PHE A 42 12.98 7.33 -12.39
CA PHE A 42 13.16 6.81 -11.04
C PHE A 42 13.41 5.28 -11.01
N THR A 43 12.74 4.54 -11.88
CA THR A 43 12.90 3.08 -11.99
C THR A 43 14.31 2.72 -12.46
N GLN A 44 14.85 3.44 -13.45
CA GLN A 44 16.23 3.25 -13.93
C GLN A 44 17.24 3.56 -12.83
N GLU A 45 17.07 4.66 -12.11
CA GLU A 45 17.93 5.01 -10.97
C GLU A 45 17.88 3.92 -9.90
N LEU A 46 16.66 3.54 -9.46
CA LEU A 46 16.45 2.53 -8.43
C LEU A 46 17.11 1.20 -8.78
N THR A 47 16.90 0.71 -9.99
CA THR A 47 17.42 -0.60 -10.43
C THR A 47 18.91 -0.60 -10.63
N SER A 48 19.53 0.54 -10.94
CA SER A 48 20.98 0.68 -11.10
C SER A 48 21.73 0.82 -9.76
N THR A 49 21.08 1.35 -8.73
CA THR A 49 21.71 1.69 -7.45
C THR A 49 21.38 0.76 -6.29
N THR A 50 20.31 -0.05 -6.42
CA THR A 50 19.80 -0.88 -5.32
C THR A 50 20.10 -2.35 -5.57
N GLN A 51 20.46 -3.08 -4.51
CA GLN A 51 20.50 -4.54 -4.54
C GLN A 51 19.18 -5.11 -3.98
N THR A 52 18.74 -6.24 -4.53
CA THR A 52 17.46 -6.87 -4.12
C THR A 52 17.39 -7.17 -2.62
N ASP A 53 18.52 -7.53 -2.01
CA ASP A 53 18.56 -7.85 -0.58
C ASP A 53 18.50 -6.63 0.33
N ASP A 54 18.86 -5.45 -0.17
CA ASP A 54 18.82 -4.19 0.58
C ASP A 54 17.42 -3.60 0.70
N ILE A 55 16.49 -4.02 -0.17
CA ILE A 55 15.12 -3.52 -0.16
C ILE A 55 14.48 -3.71 1.22
N LYS A 56 14.63 -4.88 1.81
CA LYS A 56 14.05 -5.22 3.13
C LYS A 56 14.69 -4.43 4.29
N LEU A 57 15.86 -3.83 4.07
CA LEU A 57 16.60 -3.05 5.06
C LEU A 57 16.22 -1.57 5.04
N GLN A 58 15.50 -1.11 4.04
CA GLN A 58 15.05 0.28 3.99
C GLN A 58 14.12 0.55 5.17
N TYR A 59 14.33 1.71 5.83
CA TYR A 59 13.71 2.05 7.10
C TYR A 59 12.18 1.84 7.12
N ALA A 60 11.45 2.42 6.16
CA ALA A 60 9.99 2.33 6.12
C ALA A 60 9.51 0.88 5.84
N ILE A 61 10.19 0.17 4.93
CA ILE A 61 9.88 -1.23 4.62
C ILE A 61 10.20 -2.11 5.83
N ALA A 62 11.36 -1.94 6.46
CA ALA A 62 11.75 -2.70 7.64
C ALA A 62 10.77 -2.51 8.80
N ALA A 63 10.34 -1.27 9.05
CA ALA A 63 9.34 -0.95 10.06
C ALA A 63 7.99 -1.64 9.78
N THR A 64 7.51 -1.62 8.54
CA THR A 64 6.27 -2.31 8.14
C THR A 64 6.41 -3.82 8.27
N ARG A 65 7.54 -4.40 7.88
CA ARG A 65 7.83 -5.83 8.06
C ARG A 65 7.81 -6.23 9.54
N GLU A 66 8.35 -5.39 10.41
CA GLU A 66 8.33 -5.65 11.84
C GLU A 66 6.90 -5.61 12.39
N ALA A 67 6.11 -4.62 11.99
CA ALA A 67 4.69 -4.55 12.34
C ALA A 67 3.92 -5.81 11.90
N TYR A 68 4.18 -6.34 10.70
CA TYR A 68 3.57 -7.58 10.24
C TYR A 68 3.94 -8.77 11.13
N LYS A 69 5.22 -8.91 11.53
CA LYS A 69 5.65 -9.96 12.46
C LYS A 69 4.95 -9.85 13.81
N LEU A 70 4.87 -8.64 14.36
CA LEU A 70 4.18 -8.39 15.64
C LEU A 70 2.69 -8.78 15.55
N CYS A 71 2.06 -8.62 14.38
CA CYS A 71 0.71 -9.07 14.11
C CYS A 71 0.59 -10.56 13.75
N GLY A 72 1.69 -11.33 13.81
CA GLY A 72 1.69 -12.77 13.52
C GLY A 72 1.76 -13.13 12.04
N LYS A 73 2.08 -12.18 11.15
CA LYS A 73 2.19 -12.40 9.71
C LYS A 73 3.66 -12.50 9.28
N ASP A 74 4.00 -13.51 8.48
CA ASP A 74 5.33 -13.62 7.88
C ASP A 74 5.49 -12.61 6.73
N PRO A 75 6.33 -11.57 6.88
CA PRO A 75 6.51 -10.56 5.85
C PRO A 75 7.30 -11.05 4.63
N SER A 76 7.83 -12.26 4.65
CA SER A 76 8.48 -12.87 3.48
C SER A 76 7.45 -13.49 2.55
N ARG A 77 6.34 -13.95 3.10
CA ARG A 77 5.19 -14.48 2.35
C ARG A 77 4.20 -13.38 1.98
N TYR A 78 3.93 -12.48 2.92
CA TYR A 78 3.00 -11.35 2.77
C TYR A 78 3.80 -10.06 2.81
N ARG A 79 4.34 -9.65 1.66
CA ARG A 79 5.21 -8.48 1.59
C ARG A 79 4.42 -7.18 1.69
N PRO A 80 4.98 -6.16 2.36
CA PRO A 80 4.48 -4.79 2.23
C PRO A 80 4.42 -4.35 0.77
N SER A 81 3.40 -3.59 0.37
CA SER A 81 3.22 -3.19 -1.04
C SER A 81 4.43 -2.44 -1.60
N ALA A 82 5.03 -1.54 -0.83
CA ALA A 82 6.25 -0.84 -1.23
C ALA A 82 7.43 -1.79 -1.52
N GLU A 83 7.58 -2.85 -0.71
CA GLU A 83 8.60 -3.89 -0.95
C GLU A 83 8.28 -4.68 -2.22
N ALA A 84 7.01 -5.05 -2.40
CA ALA A 84 6.57 -5.82 -3.55
C ALA A 84 6.80 -5.07 -4.87
N LEU A 85 6.45 -3.77 -4.93
CA LEU A 85 6.71 -2.91 -6.09
C LEU A 85 8.20 -2.84 -6.44
N ARG A 86 9.07 -2.59 -5.46
CA ARG A 86 10.52 -2.53 -5.69
C ARG A 86 11.08 -3.86 -6.17
N ARG A 87 10.69 -4.98 -5.55
CA ARG A 87 11.13 -6.31 -5.97
C ARG A 87 10.66 -6.69 -7.37
N ARG A 88 9.48 -6.19 -7.78
CA ARG A 88 8.98 -6.34 -9.14
C ARG A 88 9.92 -5.68 -10.15
N LEU A 89 10.31 -4.43 -9.89
CA LEU A 89 11.26 -3.69 -10.73
C LEU A 89 12.63 -4.37 -10.79
N MET A 90 13.15 -4.85 -9.65
CA MET A 90 14.44 -5.58 -9.60
C MET A 90 14.44 -6.89 -10.39
N LYS A 91 13.27 -7.45 -10.70
CA LYS A 91 13.11 -8.61 -11.58
C LYS A 91 13.01 -8.22 -13.06
N GLY A 92 13.14 -6.94 -13.40
CA GLY A 92 12.94 -6.43 -14.76
C GLY A 92 11.47 -6.42 -15.21
N ILE A 93 10.52 -6.51 -14.27
CA ILE A 93 9.10 -6.48 -14.57
C ILE A 93 8.58 -5.05 -14.36
N ALA A 94 8.09 -4.42 -15.42
CA ALA A 94 7.55 -3.07 -15.37
C ALA A 94 6.34 -2.94 -14.42
N LEU A 95 6.10 -1.74 -13.91
CA LEU A 95 4.87 -1.45 -13.17
C LEU A 95 3.63 -1.62 -14.06
N TYR A 96 2.51 -1.88 -13.43
CA TYR A 96 1.23 -1.80 -14.13
C TYR A 96 0.87 -0.33 -14.35
N GLN A 97 0.47 -0.01 -15.56
CA GLN A 97 -0.18 1.26 -15.89
C GLN A 97 -1.68 1.07 -15.67
N ILE A 98 -2.25 1.75 -14.70
CA ILE A 98 -3.66 1.60 -14.33
C ILE A 98 -4.41 2.90 -14.62
N ASP A 99 -4.11 3.94 -13.88
CA ASP A 99 -4.58 5.30 -14.06
C ASP A 99 -3.62 6.29 -13.38
N THR A 100 -3.79 7.57 -13.65
CA THR A 100 -2.85 8.59 -13.16
C THR A 100 -2.74 8.63 -11.64
N LEU A 101 -3.84 8.42 -10.91
CA LEU A 101 -3.81 8.46 -9.45
C LEU A 101 -3.09 7.25 -8.86
N VAL A 102 -3.39 6.05 -9.36
CA VAL A 102 -2.72 4.81 -8.92
C VAL A 102 -1.24 4.85 -9.27
N ASP A 103 -0.89 5.29 -10.48
CA ASP A 103 0.49 5.40 -10.94
C ASP A 103 1.27 6.40 -10.07
N LEU A 104 0.66 7.54 -9.70
CA LEU A 104 1.27 8.51 -8.79
C LEU A 104 1.47 7.93 -7.39
N ILE A 105 0.49 7.23 -6.84
CA ILE A 105 0.59 6.57 -5.52
C ILE A 105 1.71 5.54 -5.53
N ASN A 106 1.84 4.76 -6.61
CA ASN A 106 2.92 3.80 -6.78
C ASN A 106 4.30 4.48 -6.83
N LEU A 107 4.44 5.59 -7.54
CA LEU A 107 5.68 6.36 -7.57
C LEU A 107 6.05 6.89 -6.18
N VAL A 108 5.07 7.46 -5.45
CA VAL A 108 5.30 7.94 -4.08
C VAL A 108 5.72 6.78 -3.16
N SER A 109 5.05 5.63 -3.25
CA SER A 109 5.39 4.43 -2.50
C SER A 109 6.82 3.94 -2.81
N LEU A 110 7.20 3.93 -4.08
CA LEU A 110 8.55 3.58 -4.52
C LEU A 110 9.60 4.55 -3.97
N ARG A 111 9.35 5.86 -4.00
CA ARG A 111 10.30 6.87 -3.51
C ARG A 111 10.49 6.82 -2.00
N THR A 112 9.40 6.65 -1.27
CA THR A 112 9.41 6.77 0.19
C THR A 112 9.61 5.44 0.92
N GLY A 113 9.25 4.32 0.29
CA GLY A 113 9.21 2.99 0.92
C GLY A 113 7.98 2.79 1.82
N TYR A 114 7.06 3.75 1.89
CA TYR A 114 5.79 3.58 2.61
C TYR A 114 4.79 2.80 1.76
N SER A 115 4.09 1.87 2.42
CA SER A 115 2.92 1.22 1.83
C SER A 115 1.75 2.20 1.86
N ILE A 116 1.13 2.45 0.71
CA ILE A 116 0.06 3.44 0.55
C ILE A 116 -1.15 2.72 -0.02
N GLY A 117 -2.31 2.90 0.60
CA GLY A 117 -3.61 2.49 0.07
C GLY A 117 -4.39 3.70 -0.42
N GLY A 118 -5.11 3.56 -1.53
CA GLY A 118 -6.02 4.56 -2.05
C GLY A 118 -7.46 4.10 -1.94
N PHE A 119 -8.38 5.03 -1.67
CA PHE A 119 -9.82 4.76 -1.55
C PHE A 119 -10.61 5.81 -2.31
N ASP A 120 -11.62 5.37 -3.03
CA ASP A 120 -12.61 6.27 -3.62
C ASP A 120 -13.53 6.77 -2.50
N ALA A 121 -13.40 8.06 -2.16
CA ALA A 121 -14.13 8.68 -1.08
C ALA A 121 -15.66 8.66 -1.30
N ASP A 122 -16.11 8.70 -2.56
CA ASP A 122 -17.53 8.71 -2.90
C ASP A 122 -18.20 7.33 -2.67
N LYS A 123 -17.39 6.27 -2.58
CA LYS A 123 -17.86 4.92 -2.30
C LYS A 123 -17.82 4.55 -0.82
N ILE A 124 -17.19 5.37 0.02
CA ILE A 124 -17.12 5.12 1.45
C ILE A 124 -18.49 5.38 2.10
N GLN A 125 -19.05 4.37 2.75
CA GLN A 125 -20.29 4.51 3.49
C GLN A 125 -20.03 5.09 4.89
N GLY A 126 -20.65 6.21 5.21
CA GLY A 126 -20.44 6.90 6.49
C GLY A 126 -19.19 7.75 6.52
N ASN A 127 -18.76 8.11 7.73
CA ASN A 127 -17.64 9.03 7.94
C ASN A 127 -16.55 8.46 8.86
N ASP A 128 -16.69 7.22 9.32
CA ASP A 128 -15.72 6.56 10.19
C ASP A 128 -14.87 5.56 9.40
N LEU A 129 -13.56 5.77 9.42
CA LEU A 129 -12.57 4.84 8.88
C LEU A 129 -11.78 4.25 10.04
N LYS A 130 -11.69 2.93 10.09
CA LYS A 130 -10.95 2.23 11.13
C LYS A 130 -9.81 1.42 10.53
N LEU A 131 -8.59 1.75 10.94
CA LEU A 131 -7.44 0.91 10.68
C LEU A 131 -7.39 -0.20 11.75
N GLY A 132 -7.53 -1.44 11.31
CA GLY A 132 -7.57 -2.63 12.15
C GLY A 132 -6.67 -3.75 11.64
N ILE A 133 -6.72 -4.89 12.31
CA ILE A 133 -6.11 -6.14 11.86
C ILE A 133 -7.21 -6.99 11.24
N GLY A 134 -7.02 -7.41 9.99
CA GLY A 134 -7.96 -8.25 9.26
C GLY A 134 -8.21 -9.57 9.99
N ARG A 135 -9.45 -10.04 9.97
CA ARG A 135 -9.89 -11.29 10.61
C ARG A 135 -9.97 -12.43 9.60
N ALA A 136 -10.00 -13.66 10.10
CA ALA A 136 -10.26 -14.81 9.26
C ALA A 136 -11.66 -14.67 8.62
N GLU A 137 -11.75 -14.99 7.33
CA GLU A 137 -13.01 -14.91 6.54
C GLU A 137 -13.59 -13.51 6.37
N GLU A 138 -12.86 -12.46 6.75
CA GLU A 138 -13.24 -11.09 6.46
C GLU A 138 -13.19 -10.87 4.93
N PRO A 139 -14.31 -10.46 4.29
CA PRO A 139 -14.32 -10.27 2.85
C PRO A 139 -13.46 -9.06 2.48
N PHE A 140 -12.54 -9.26 1.57
CA PHE A 140 -11.73 -8.21 0.99
C PHE A 140 -11.47 -8.52 -0.48
N GLU A 141 -11.91 -7.65 -1.35
CA GLU A 141 -11.67 -7.78 -2.78
C GLU A 141 -10.54 -6.85 -3.22
N GLY A 142 -9.45 -7.45 -3.70
CA GLY A 142 -8.32 -6.71 -4.23
C GLY A 142 -8.50 -6.40 -5.71
N ILE A 143 -8.08 -5.21 -6.16
CA ILE A 143 -8.16 -4.79 -7.56
C ILE A 143 -7.39 -5.79 -8.43
N GLY A 144 -8.11 -6.40 -9.38
CA GLY A 144 -7.53 -7.36 -10.33
C GLY A 144 -7.11 -8.71 -9.72
N ARG A 145 -7.47 -8.99 -8.44
CA ARG A 145 -7.05 -10.20 -7.72
C ARG A 145 -8.19 -11.02 -7.12
N GLY A 146 -9.42 -10.50 -7.17
CA GLY A 146 -10.57 -11.13 -6.51
C GLY A 146 -10.46 -11.12 -4.98
N VAL A 147 -11.16 -12.05 -4.33
CA VAL A 147 -11.22 -12.13 -2.87
C VAL A 147 -9.87 -12.54 -2.27
N LEU A 148 -9.33 -11.70 -1.41
CA LEU A 148 -8.06 -11.91 -0.72
C LEU A 148 -8.28 -12.29 0.74
N ASN A 149 -7.42 -13.16 1.25
CA ASN A 149 -7.36 -13.44 2.69
C ASN A 149 -6.50 -12.38 3.39
N ILE A 150 -7.16 -11.42 4.02
CA ILE A 150 -6.52 -10.32 4.77
C ILE A 150 -6.29 -10.63 6.25
N CYS A 151 -6.54 -11.87 6.69
CA CYS A 151 -6.34 -12.25 8.06
C CYS A 151 -4.93 -11.86 8.55
N LEU A 152 -4.87 -11.10 9.65
CA LEU A 152 -3.65 -10.53 10.23
C LEU A 152 -2.92 -9.49 9.35
N LEU A 153 -3.52 -9.00 8.29
CA LEU A 153 -3.06 -7.81 7.57
C LEU A 153 -3.73 -6.55 8.12
N TYR A 154 -3.10 -5.39 7.93
CA TYR A 154 -3.75 -4.12 8.21
C TYR A 154 -4.85 -3.89 7.19
N THR A 155 -6.04 -3.59 7.68
CA THR A 155 -7.21 -3.26 6.86
C THR A 155 -7.82 -1.95 7.30
N SER A 156 -8.44 -1.27 6.39
CA SER A 156 -9.37 -0.19 6.70
C SER A 156 -10.79 -0.72 6.56
N ASP A 157 -11.58 -0.52 7.58
CA ASP A 157 -12.99 -0.86 7.61
C ASP A 157 -13.75 0.25 6.86
N ALA A 158 -13.73 0.18 5.54
CA ALA A 158 -14.58 0.96 4.68
C ALA A 158 -15.41 -0.04 3.88
N ALA A 159 -16.74 0.07 4.00
CA ALA A 159 -17.65 -0.85 3.37
C ALA A 159 -17.47 -0.91 1.84
N ASP A 160 -17.36 -2.11 1.38
CA ASP A 160 -17.68 -2.69 0.08
C ASP A 160 -17.05 -2.23 -1.24
N ASP A 161 -16.21 -1.19 -1.34
CA ASP A 161 -15.53 -0.90 -2.62
C ASP A 161 -14.15 -0.28 -2.40
N LEU A 162 -13.22 -1.10 -1.96
CA LEU A 162 -11.84 -0.69 -1.73
C LEU A 162 -11.01 -0.78 -3.01
N ILE A 163 -10.66 0.38 -3.56
CA ILE A 163 -9.51 0.48 -4.45
C ILE A 163 -8.25 0.36 -3.56
N GLY A 164 -8.03 -0.82 -3.02
CA GLY A 164 -6.79 -1.15 -2.36
C GLY A 164 -5.76 -1.51 -3.42
N VAL A 165 -4.79 -0.64 -3.68
CA VAL A 165 -3.64 -1.00 -4.50
C VAL A 165 -2.70 -1.81 -3.63
N ASP A 166 -2.98 -3.10 -3.46
CA ASP A 166 -1.99 -4.07 -3.04
C ASP A 166 -1.46 -4.77 -4.30
N LEU A 167 -0.48 -4.16 -4.92
CA LEU A 167 0.26 -4.72 -6.05
C LEU A 167 1.46 -5.52 -5.54
N GLY A 168 1.20 -6.52 -4.72
CA GLY A 168 2.22 -7.46 -4.29
C GLY A 168 2.35 -8.68 -5.20
#